data_08fbb326992cbea7a9c9715e02535874
#
_entry.id   08fbb326992cbea7a9c9715e02535874
#
_cell.length_a   1.000
_cell.length_b   1.000
_cell.length_c   1.000
_cell.angle_alpha   90.00
_cell.angle_beta   90.00
_cell.angle_gamma   90.00
#
_symmetry.space_group_name_H-M   'P 1'
#
loop_
_entity.id
_entity.type
_entity.pdbx_description
1 polymer ?
#
loop_
_entity_poly.entity_id
_entity_poly.type
_entity_poly.pdbx_seq_one_letter_code
_entity_poly.pdbx_strand_id
1 'polypeptide(L)'
;MVTYDPIKHIILFEEEPKRAGFRLDKIELLVCNSQMVDIDLSRQKDSFFDDSLCQFSLLIGVNGVGKTTILRSIIDFFIDFHEYYNHDGYRMTTRKNIQVVGVKYQANGNSYYVCKNENEKKFYVNDSDILNQNIPIPNIVASCFGVFDKFPIKNTMSLSTNRYNVPFYTYVGARAANNTFSASSSLFHMLYNLLSLKKTETILKVRDILKYMGYEDRMRLTCRFKLLANVQSFRGFVQALKKEMDLGASVSRRRWYLENFLSKDKNDKQKVFSTYQDLRKQADDGLSVCHYDFQFNQSQVQSHKDDLRNLYLLKQMGLITQTKLFLYKNGEQINSLDISSGELNMFCTVVGALSASEMENALILIDEPEISQHPNWQMSIIDFLNKGLEGIPCHLLITTHSHFLVSDLTRNRSTVTYLNKTHEGLVSERIKEET
;
A
#
# COMPACT_ATOMS: atom_id res chain seq x y z
N MET A 1 27.46 11.49 1.61
CA MET A 1 28.47 12.49 1.18
C MET A 1 29.81 11.83 1.24
N VAL A 2 30.64 11.93 0.23
CA VAL A 2 32.00 11.35 0.25
C VAL A 2 32.93 12.46 0.69
N THR A 3 33.51 12.29 1.87
CA THR A 3 34.54 13.21 2.39
C THR A 3 35.90 12.55 2.28
N TYR A 4 36.88 13.26 1.73
CA TYR A 4 38.25 12.80 1.62
C TYR A 4 39.08 13.37 2.78
N ASP A 5 39.73 12.50 3.57
CA ASP A 5 40.66 12.91 4.62
C ASP A 5 42.08 12.90 4.03
N PRO A 6 42.68 14.09 3.76
CA PRO A 6 44.00 14.19 3.13
C PRO A 6 45.15 13.77 4.03
N ILE A 7 44.93 13.64 5.35
CA ILE A 7 45.96 13.26 6.32
C ILE A 7 46.13 11.75 6.35
N LYS A 8 45.05 11.00 6.12
CA LYS A 8 45.07 9.52 6.21
C LYS A 8 45.00 8.83 4.84
N HIS A 9 44.88 9.55 3.75
CA HIS A 9 44.59 9.00 2.40
C HIS A 9 43.46 8.00 2.38
N ILE A 10 42.44 8.17 3.24
CA ILE A 10 41.28 7.30 3.35
C ILE A 10 40.05 8.05 2.82
N ILE A 11 39.32 7.39 1.93
CA ILE A 11 37.97 7.85 1.51
C ILE A 11 36.99 7.39 2.59
N LEU A 12 36.50 8.34 3.39
CA LEU A 12 35.44 8.07 4.34
C LEU A 12 34.13 8.13 3.58
N PHE A 13 33.48 6.98 3.44
CA PHE A 13 32.09 6.93 3.11
C PHE A 13 31.33 7.24 4.42
N GLU A 14 30.71 8.41 4.51
CA GLU A 14 29.64 8.58 5.49
C GLU A 14 28.53 7.58 5.11
N GLU A 15 28.43 6.49 5.88
CA GLU A 15 27.23 5.68 5.84
C GLU A 15 26.05 6.61 6.11
N GLU A 16 25.06 6.65 5.21
CA GLU A 16 23.80 7.29 5.53
C GLU A 16 23.33 6.70 6.87
N PRO A 17 22.91 7.51 7.86
CA PRO A 17 22.45 6.99 9.13
C PRO A 17 21.39 5.92 8.86
N LYS A 18 21.61 4.70 9.35
CA LYS A 18 20.69 3.59 9.21
C LYS A 18 19.34 4.05 9.69
N ARG A 19 18.32 4.09 8.83
CA ARG A 19 16.98 4.54 9.17
C ARG A 19 16.41 3.53 10.16
N ALA A 20 16.10 3.97 11.36
CA ALA A 20 15.38 3.17 12.33
C ALA A 20 13.95 2.93 11.78
N GLY A 21 13.56 1.66 11.64
CA GLY A 21 12.25 1.29 11.13
C GLY A 21 11.14 1.46 12.18
N PHE A 22 9.90 1.35 11.71
CA PHE A 22 8.73 1.23 12.58
C PHE A 22 8.61 -0.22 13.08
N ARG A 23 8.27 -0.38 14.37
CA ARG A 23 7.97 -1.68 14.96
C ARG A 23 6.81 -1.60 15.93
N LEU A 24 5.80 -2.40 15.72
CA LEU A 24 4.68 -2.56 16.62
C LEU A 24 5.03 -3.66 17.65
N ASP A 25 5.10 -3.31 18.92
CA ASP A 25 5.52 -4.23 19.98
C ASP A 25 4.31 -4.88 20.70
N LYS A 26 3.19 -4.14 20.85
CA LYS A 26 2.01 -4.63 21.56
C LYS A 26 0.74 -3.95 21.02
N ILE A 27 -0.33 -4.70 20.99
CA ILE A 27 -1.68 -4.20 20.71
C ILE A 27 -2.59 -4.58 21.86
N GLU A 28 -3.35 -3.62 22.39
CA GLU A 28 -4.36 -3.84 23.41
C GLU A 28 -5.75 -3.72 22.77
N LEU A 29 -6.53 -4.77 22.93
CA LEU A 29 -7.87 -4.90 22.37
C LEU A 29 -8.93 -4.82 23.45
N LEU A 30 -9.98 -4.06 23.20
CA LEU A 30 -11.25 -4.16 23.90
C LEU A 30 -12.20 -5.02 23.06
N VAL A 31 -12.63 -6.16 23.60
CA VAL A 31 -13.51 -7.13 22.93
C VAL A 31 -14.89 -7.09 23.57
N CYS A 32 -15.94 -6.90 22.76
CA CYS A 32 -17.34 -6.83 23.20
C CYS A 32 -17.57 -5.83 24.36
N ASN A 33 -16.80 -4.74 24.39
CA ASN A 33 -16.83 -3.68 25.39
C ASN A 33 -16.58 -4.14 26.86
N SER A 34 -15.99 -5.31 27.06
CA SER A 34 -15.79 -5.85 28.39
C SER A 34 -14.48 -6.60 28.62
N GLN A 35 -13.95 -7.27 27.59
CA GLN A 35 -12.75 -8.07 27.73
C GLN A 35 -11.53 -7.32 27.18
N MET A 36 -10.49 -7.18 27.99
CA MET A 36 -9.19 -6.72 27.54
C MET A 36 -8.34 -7.91 27.08
N VAL A 37 -7.75 -7.81 25.89
CA VAL A 37 -6.88 -8.82 25.31
C VAL A 37 -5.62 -8.16 24.77
N ASP A 38 -4.48 -8.65 25.20
CA ASP A 38 -3.17 -8.18 24.76
C ASP A 38 -2.62 -9.07 23.65
N ILE A 39 -2.15 -8.48 22.56
CA ILE A 39 -1.38 -9.16 21.54
C ILE A 39 0.07 -8.70 21.66
N ASP A 40 0.96 -9.61 22.09
CA ASP A 40 2.39 -9.35 22.20
C ASP A 40 3.09 -9.67 20.87
N LEU A 41 3.62 -8.64 20.24
CA LEU A 41 4.41 -8.69 19.00
C LEU A 41 5.89 -8.34 19.27
N SER A 42 6.27 -8.15 20.55
CA SER A 42 7.62 -7.79 20.93
C SER A 42 8.58 -8.92 20.59
N ARG A 43 9.82 -8.56 20.27
CA ARG A 43 10.87 -9.57 20.05
C ARG A 43 11.43 -10.11 21.34
N GLN A 44 11.95 -11.32 21.28
CA GLN A 44 12.94 -11.77 22.27
C GLN A 44 14.22 -10.93 22.08
N LYS A 45 14.79 -10.48 23.19
CA LYS A 45 16.01 -9.63 23.19
C LYS A 45 17.23 -10.48 22.84
N ASP A 46 17.47 -10.75 21.58
CA ASP A 46 18.74 -11.29 21.12
C ASP A 46 19.64 -10.14 20.63
N SER A 47 20.88 -10.16 21.10
CA SER A 47 21.85 -9.06 21.07
C SER A 47 22.43 -8.70 19.70
N PHE A 48 21.98 -9.28 18.59
CA PHE A 48 22.57 -9.10 17.24
C PHE A 48 21.58 -8.64 16.16
N PHE A 49 20.58 -7.86 16.54
CA PHE A 49 19.53 -7.53 15.59
C PHE A 49 19.74 -6.16 14.91
N ASP A 50 19.64 -6.17 13.58
CA ASP A 50 19.69 -4.95 12.75
C ASP A 50 18.26 -4.37 12.60
N ASP A 51 17.96 -3.28 13.29
CA ASP A 51 16.68 -2.54 13.21
C ASP A 51 16.43 -1.93 11.81
N SER A 52 17.39 -2.01 10.90
CA SER A 52 17.26 -1.58 9.51
C SER A 52 16.50 -2.57 8.61
N LEU A 53 16.13 -3.75 9.15
CA LEU A 53 15.51 -4.82 8.39
C LEU A 53 14.01 -4.90 8.64
N CYS A 54 13.29 -5.46 7.64
CA CYS A 54 11.87 -5.74 7.74
C CYS A 54 11.59 -6.77 8.84
N GLN A 55 10.58 -6.49 9.67
CA GLN A 55 10.08 -7.39 10.70
C GLN A 55 8.74 -8.00 10.28
N PHE A 56 8.53 -9.26 10.64
CA PHE A 56 7.29 -9.98 10.39
C PHE A 56 6.57 -10.33 11.69
N SER A 57 5.25 -10.10 11.73
CA SER A 57 4.38 -10.62 12.77
C SER A 57 3.18 -11.31 12.11
N LEU A 58 2.94 -12.55 12.51
CA LEU A 58 1.81 -13.33 12.03
C LEU A 58 0.75 -13.47 13.12
N LEU A 59 -0.49 -13.13 12.77
CA LEU A 59 -1.68 -13.45 13.57
C LEU A 59 -2.40 -14.64 12.93
N ILE A 60 -2.30 -15.80 13.56
CA ILE A 60 -2.90 -17.04 13.08
C ILE A 60 -4.18 -17.31 13.87
N GLY A 61 -5.20 -17.83 13.23
CA GLY A 61 -6.42 -18.23 13.91
C GLY A 61 -7.48 -18.69 12.94
N VAL A 62 -8.48 -19.39 13.45
CA VAL A 62 -9.60 -19.89 12.66
C VAL A 62 -10.42 -18.75 12.04
N ASN A 63 -11.22 -19.09 11.02
CA ASN A 63 -12.13 -18.12 10.41
C ASN A 63 -13.14 -17.59 11.45
N GLY A 64 -13.43 -16.30 11.38
CA GLY A 64 -14.37 -15.64 12.29
C GLY A 64 -13.80 -15.23 13.66
N VAL A 65 -12.53 -15.52 13.96
CA VAL A 65 -11.90 -15.10 15.24
C VAL A 65 -11.68 -13.58 15.33
N GLY A 66 -11.75 -12.87 14.22
CA GLY A 66 -11.66 -11.41 14.20
C GLY A 66 -10.35 -10.83 13.63
N LYS A 67 -9.49 -11.63 12.97
CA LYS A 67 -8.20 -11.21 12.39
C LYS A 67 -8.30 -9.93 11.55
N THR A 68 -9.12 -9.94 10.51
CA THR A 68 -9.37 -8.76 9.65
C THR A 68 -9.89 -7.56 10.43
N THR A 69 -10.72 -7.80 11.46
CA THR A 69 -11.26 -6.74 12.31
C THR A 69 -10.17 -6.09 13.15
N ILE A 70 -9.19 -6.87 13.62
CA ILE A 70 -8.03 -6.38 14.35
C ILE A 70 -7.20 -5.46 13.44
N LEU A 71 -6.82 -5.92 12.23
CA LEU A 71 -6.07 -5.09 11.28
C LEU A 71 -6.79 -3.78 10.95
N ARG A 72 -8.09 -3.85 10.70
CA ARG A 72 -8.90 -2.66 10.46
C ARG A 72 -8.94 -1.74 11.67
N SER A 73 -9.03 -2.28 12.88
CA SER A 73 -9.07 -1.50 14.11
C SER A 73 -7.75 -0.78 14.41
N ILE A 74 -6.61 -1.34 13.97
CA ILE A 74 -5.31 -0.65 14.01
C ILE A 74 -5.34 0.61 13.13
N ILE A 75 -5.89 0.51 11.92
CA ILE A 75 -6.04 1.65 11.01
C ILE A 75 -6.93 2.72 11.65
N ASP A 76 -8.10 2.31 12.17
CA ASP A 76 -9.03 3.22 12.83
C ASP A 76 -8.38 3.93 14.04
N PHE A 77 -7.58 3.20 14.83
CA PHE A 77 -6.86 3.75 15.98
C PHE A 77 -5.90 4.87 15.59
N PHE A 78 -5.05 4.66 14.59
CA PHE A 78 -4.10 5.69 14.17
C PHE A 78 -4.78 6.86 13.45
N ILE A 79 -5.91 6.63 12.78
CA ILE A 79 -6.72 7.72 12.21
C ILE A 79 -7.38 8.52 13.34
N ASP A 80 -7.97 7.85 14.34
CA ASP A 80 -8.55 8.48 15.52
C ASP A 80 -7.49 9.33 16.26
N PHE A 81 -6.28 8.80 16.43
CA PHE A 81 -5.17 9.49 17.06
C PHE A 81 -4.75 10.73 16.26
N HIS A 82 -4.63 10.62 14.94
CA HIS A 82 -4.30 11.73 14.07
C HIS A 82 -5.37 12.84 14.09
N GLU A 83 -6.65 12.47 14.05
CA GLU A 83 -7.75 13.42 14.12
C GLU A 83 -7.78 14.13 15.49
N TYR A 84 -7.56 13.39 16.59
CA TYR A 84 -7.48 13.96 17.93
C TYR A 84 -6.34 14.99 18.06
N TYR A 85 -5.19 14.68 17.46
CA TYR A 85 -4.01 15.54 17.54
C TYR A 85 -4.12 16.81 16.70
N ASN A 86 -4.85 16.77 15.57
CA ASN A 86 -4.88 17.86 14.59
C ASN A 86 -6.18 18.68 14.58
N HIS A 87 -7.25 18.25 15.24
CA HIS A 87 -8.57 18.88 15.09
C HIS A 87 -9.34 19.02 16.40
N ASP A 88 -9.81 20.24 16.68
CA ASP A 88 -10.88 20.48 17.65
C ASP A 88 -12.20 19.91 17.10
N GLY A 89 -12.85 19.01 17.84
CA GLY A 89 -14.14 18.41 17.45
C GLY A 89 -14.07 16.98 16.94
N TYR A 90 -13.06 16.26 17.35
CA TYR A 90 -12.85 14.85 17.08
C TYR A 90 -14.02 13.92 17.46
N ARG A 91 -14.35 13.00 16.56
CA ARG A 91 -15.28 11.90 16.81
C ARG A 91 -14.53 10.58 16.95
N MET A 92 -14.48 10.05 18.16
CA MET A 92 -13.87 8.75 18.43
C MET A 92 -14.66 7.61 17.76
N THR A 93 -13.97 6.73 17.02
CA THR A 93 -14.60 5.54 16.45
C THR A 93 -14.78 4.50 17.53
N THR A 94 -16.01 4.07 17.73
CA THR A 94 -16.33 2.96 18.63
C THR A 94 -16.76 1.75 17.80
N ARG A 95 -16.19 0.57 18.09
CA ARG A 95 -16.58 -0.71 17.51
C ARG A 95 -17.13 -1.62 18.60
N LYS A 96 -18.27 -2.23 18.34
CA LYS A 96 -18.94 -3.07 19.34
C LYS A 96 -18.22 -4.41 19.58
N ASN A 97 -17.50 -4.94 18.60
CA ASN A 97 -16.97 -6.32 18.71
C ASN A 97 -15.49 -6.35 19.11
N ILE A 98 -14.60 -5.76 18.31
CA ILE A 98 -13.16 -5.71 18.57
C ILE A 98 -12.66 -4.31 18.22
N GLN A 99 -11.94 -3.72 19.16
CA GLN A 99 -11.40 -2.38 19.04
C GLN A 99 -10.00 -2.31 19.63
N VAL A 100 -9.06 -1.68 18.93
CA VAL A 100 -7.75 -1.32 19.49
C VAL A 100 -7.93 -0.11 20.40
N VAL A 101 -7.49 -0.24 21.63
CA VAL A 101 -7.54 0.82 22.66
C VAL A 101 -6.15 1.26 23.11
N GLY A 102 -5.12 0.46 22.87
CA GLY A 102 -3.74 0.80 23.16
C GLY A 102 -2.77 0.16 22.17
N VAL A 103 -1.68 0.87 21.88
CA VAL A 103 -0.57 0.35 21.06
C VAL A 103 0.76 0.76 21.67
N LYS A 104 1.69 -0.19 21.72
CA LYS A 104 3.10 0.09 22.01
C LYS A 104 3.92 -0.14 20.75
N TYR A 105 4.72 0.84 20.37
CA TYR A 105 5.52 0.77 19.16
C TYR A 105 6.84 1.52 19.29
N GLN A 106 7.75 1.23 18.40
CA GLN A 106 9.00 1.95 18.23
C GLN A 106 8.99 2.67 16.88
N ALA A 107 9.45 3.90 16.89
CA ALA A 107 9.61 4.72 15.70
C ALA A 107 10.75 5.72 15.90
N ASN A 108 11.58 5.93 14.87
CA ASN A 108 12.71 6.84 14.94
C ASN A 108 13.66 6.56 16.15
N GLY A 109 13.82 5.28 16.54
CA GLY A 109 14.66 4.86 17.66
C GLY A 109 14.04 5.08 19.06
N ASN A 110 12.82 5.62 19.16
CA ASN A 110 12.13 5.85 20.44
C ASN A 110 10.94 4.89 20.60
N SER A 111 10.62 4.58 21.88
CA SER A 111 9.45 3.77 22.23
C SER A 111 8.29 4.68 22.65
N TYR A 112 7.11 4.36 22.11
CA TYR A 112 5.87 5.08 22.41
C TYR A 112 4.81 4.07 22.86
N TYR A 113 4.06 4.45 23.90
CA TYR A 113 2.82 3.78 24.27
C TYR A 113 1.68 4.79 24.13
N VAL A 114 0.78 4.51 23.21
CA VAL A 114 -0.39 5.36 22.95
C VAL A 114 -1.64 4.60 23.33
N CYS A 115 -2.44 5.14 24.22
CA CYS A 115 -3.72 4.56 24.61
C CYS A 115 -4.87 5.55 24.52
N LYS A 116 -6.06 5.01 24.32
CA LYS A 116 -7.32 5.72 24.11
C LYS A 116 -8.21 5.53 25.32
N ASN A 117 -8.61 6.63 25.97
CA ASN A 117 -9.62 6.63 27.01
C ASN A 117 -10.98 7.04 26.43
N GLU A 118 -11.89 6.08 26.29
CA GLU A 118 -13.21 6.33 25.69
C GLU A 118 -14.12 7.19 26.58
N ASN A 119 -14.00 7.06 27.88
CA ASN A 119 -14.84 7.82 28.84
C ASN A 119 -14.51 9.30 28.80
N GLU A 120 -13.23 9.62 28.71
CA GLU A 120 -12.74 11.00 28.64
C GLU A 120 -12.64 11.52 27.21
N LYS A 121 -12.78 10.64 26.22
CA LYS A 121 -12.58 10.92 24.79
C LYS A 121 -11.19 11.53 24.51
N LYS A 122 -10.16 11.00 25.17
CA LYS A 122 -8.79 11.47 25.09
C LYS A 122 -7.82 10.34 24.69
N PHE A 123 -6.67 10.75 24.18
CA PHE A 123 -5.50 9.90 24.04
C PHE A 123 -4.42 10.29 25.04
N TYR A 124 -3.69 9.31 25.51
CA TYR A 124 -2.52 9.45 26.37
C TYR A 124 -1.31 8.83 25.67
N VAL A 125 -0.15 9.45 25.85
CA VAL A 125 1.13 8.96 25.35
C VAL A 125 2.12 8.87 26.50
N ASN A 126 2.65 7.66 26.73
CA ASN A 126 3.56 7.37 27.83
C ASN A 126 3.01 7.89 29.18
N ASP A 127 1.72 7.62 29.43
CA ASP A 127 0.98 8.03 30.63
C ASP A 127 0.87 9.56 30.87
N SER A 128 1.21 10.35 29.87
CA SER A 128 1.07 11.81 29.92
C SER A 128 0.05 12.34 28.90
N ASP A 129 -0.63 13.43 29.24
CA ASP A 129 -1.48 14.17 28.29
C ASP A 129 -0.63 14.72 27.16
N ILE A 130 -1.11 14.62 25.92
CA ILE A 130 -0.39 15.05 24.72
C ILE A 130 -0.40 16.57 24.64
N LEU A 131 0.50 17.22 25.31
CA LEU A 131 0.73 18.64 25.11
C LEU A 131 2.18 18.81 24.65
N ASN A 132 2.40 19.04 23.34
CA ASN A 132 3.66 19.45 22.74
C ASN A 132 4.71 18.38 22.34
N GLN A 133 4.33 17.13 22.05
CA GLN A 133 5.29 16.15 21.51
C GLN A 133 4.95 15.81 20.03
N ASN A 134 5.96 15.84 19.18
CA ASN A 134 5.83 15.37 17.80
C ASN A 134 5.88 13.83 17.78
N ILE A 135 4.72 13.17 17.92
CA ILE A 135 4.60 11.72 18.01
C ILE A 135 4.47 11.15 16.61
N PRO A 136 5.39 10.28 16.18
CA PRO A 136 5.35 9.71 14.84
C PRO A 136 4.17 8.73 14.68
N ILE A 137 3.33 9.00 13.67
CA ILE A 137 2.27 8.09 13.22
C ILE A 137 2.85 7.23 12.10
N PRO A 138 2.63 5.90 12.09
CA PRO A 138 3.15 5.05 11.02
C PRO A 138 2.50 5.35 9.68
N ASN A 139 3.27 5.22 8.61
CA ASN A 139 2.73 5.16 7.27
C ASN A 139 2.17 3.75 7.02
N ILE A 140 0.85 3.64 6.90
CA ILE A 140 0.14 2.36 6.84
C ILE A 140 -0.18 2.00 5.39
N VAL A 141 0.29 0.83 4.97
CA VAL A 141 -0.11 0.19 3.71
C VAL A 141 -0.97 -1.02 4.05
N ALA A 142 -2.23 -1.01 3.64
CA ALA A 142 -3.16 -2.13 3.85
C ALA A 142 -3.41 -2.88 2.54
N SER A 143 -3.13 -4.18 2.52
CA SER A 143 -3.25 -5.05 1.36
C SER A 143 -4.19 -6.21 1.63
N CYS A 144 -5.21 -6.37 0.77
CA CYS A 144 -6.11 -7.52 0.74
C CYS A 144 -6.64 -7.77 -0.66
N PHE A 145 -6.55 -9.01 -1.11
CA PHE A 145 -7.09 -9.45 -2.40
C PHE A 145 -8.24 -10.45 -2.26
N GLY A 146 -8.69 -10.67 -1.02
CA GLY A 146 -9.85 -11.51 -0.71
C GLY A 146 -11.18 -10.84 -1.10
N VAL A 147 -12.18 -11.66 -1.42
CA VAL A 147 -13.54 -11.20 -1.75
C VAL A 147 -14.20 -10.48 -0.57
N PHE A 148 -13.85 -10.87 0.65
CA PHE A 148 -14.40 -10.30 1.91
C PHE A 148 -13.54 -9.21 2.51
N ASP A 149 -12.74 -8.53 1.70
CA ASP A 149 -11.91 -7.42 2.14
C ASP A 149 -12.74 -6.35 2.88
N LYS A 150 -12.30 -6.02 4.10
CA LYS A 150 -12.95 -5.04 4.99
C LYS A 150 -12.10 -3.79 5.21
N PHE A 151 -10.95 -3.68 4.56
CA PHE A 151 -10.14 -2.48 4.71
C PHE A 151 -10.85 -1.24 4.19
N PRO A 152 -10.69 -0.09 4.84
CA PRO A 152 -11.27 1.15 4.36
C PRO A 152 -10.63 1.59 3.04
N ILE A 153 -11.45 2.10 2.13
CA ILE A 153 -10.98 2.64 0.85
C ILE A 153 -11.04 4.16 0.91
N LYS A 154 -10.00 4.81 0.39
CA LYS A 154 -10.05 6.27 0.16
C LYS A 154 -11.16 6.58 -0.83
N ASN A 155 -12.21 7.27 -0.38
CA ASN A 155 -13.28 7.69 -1.26
C ASN A 155 -12.97 9.07 -1.84
N THR A 156 -12.71 9.11 -3.13
CA THR A 156 -12.41 10.35 -3.84
C THR A 156 -13.64 11.18 -4.20
N MET A 157 -14.86 10.66 -4.00
CA MET A 157 -16.09 11.41 -4.25
C MET A 157 -16.39 12.46 -3.19
N SER A 158 -15.84 12.30 -1.98
CA SER A 158 -16.09 13.21 -0.86
C SER A 158 -14.77 13.42 -0.12
N LEU A 159 -13.89 14.25 -0.66
CA LEU A 159 -12.58 14.56 -0.06
C LEU A 159 -12.71 15.16 1.34
N SER A 160 -13.81 15.86 1.61
CA SER A 160 -14.05 16.53 2.91
C SER A 160 -14.72 15.66 3.97
N THR A 161 -15.26 14.49 3.63
CA THR A 161 -16.06 13.68 4.55
C THR A 161 -15.54 12.28 4.80
N ASN A 162 -14.56 11.80 4.01
CA ASN A 162 -14.00 10.47 4.24
C ASN A 162 -12.73 10.55 5.11
N ARG A 163 -12.88 10.16 6.37
CA ARG A 163 -11.81 10.14 7.37
C ARG A 163 -10.55 9.33 6.97
N TYR A 164 -10.68 8.41 6.02
CA TYR A 164 -9.56 7.60 5.51
C TYR A 164 -8.73 8.32 4.43
N ASN A 165 -9.08 9.55 4.04
CA ASN A 165 -8.29 10.37 3.13
C ASN A 165 -7.12 11.08 3.82
N VAL A 166 -6.40 10.37 4.66
CA VAL A 166 -5.20 10.86 5.35
C VAL A 166 -3.93 10.50 4.55
N PRO A 167 -2.85 11.31 4.62
CA PRO A 167 -1.65 11.09 3.83
C PRO A 167 -0.91 9.80 4.19
N PHE A 168 -0.95 9.39 5.45
CA PHE A 168 -0.22 8.24 5.98
C PHE A 168 -0.93 6.88 5.77
N TYR A 169 -2.11 6.83 5.16
CA TYR A 169 -2.82 5.59 4.87
C TYR A 169 -2.89 5.33 3.37
N THR A 170 -2.56 4.12 2.93
CA THR A 170 -2.65 3.67 1.55
C THR A 170 -3.31 2.29 1.50
N TYR A 171 -4.39 2.17 0.74
CA TYR A 171 -5.01 0.89 0.46
C TYR A 171 -4.50 0.35 -0.88
N VAL A 172 -4.08 -0.92 -0.86
CA VAL A 172 -3.64 -1.69 -2.02
C VAL A 172 -4.42 -3.00 -2.03
N GLY A 173 -5.48 -3.07 -2.80
CA GLY A 173 -6.32 -4.26 -2.84
C GLY A 173 -7.16 -4.33 -4.10
N ALA A 174 -7.96 -5.39 -4.18
CA ALA A 174 -8.75 -5.70 -5.36
C ALA A 174 -10.00 -4.83 -5.53
N ARG A 175 -10.45 -4.13 -4.47
CA ARG A 175 -11.65 -3.31 -4.51
C ARG A 175 -11.39 -1.94 -5.14
N ALA A 176 -12.18 -1.56 -6.14
CA ALA A 176 -12.25 -0.20 -6.63
C ALA A 176 -13.15 0.68 -5.72
N ALA A 177 -13.09 2.02 -5.91
CA ALA A 177 -13.79 3.00 -5.08
C ALA A 177 -15.31 2.76 -4.87
N ASN A 178 -15.94 1.95 -5.70
CA ASN A 178 -17.37 1.63 -5.64
C ASN A 178 -17.64 0.20 -5.13
N ASN A 179 -16.73 -0.42 -4.39
CA ASN A 179 -16.81 -1.83 -3.97
C ASN A 179 -16.92 -2.82 -5.14
N THR A 180 -16.61 -2.41 -6.34
CA THR A 180 -16.57 -3.30 -7.50
C THR A 180 -15.17 -3.92 -7.63
N PHE A 181 -15.12 -5.22 -7.79
CA PHE A 181 -13.89 -5.93 -8.10
C PHE A 181 -13.51 -5.68 -9.56
N SER A 182 -12.31 -5.15 -9.80
CA SER A 182 -11.75 -4.98 -11.14
C SER A 182 -10.25 -5.21 -11.11
N ALA A 183 -9.84 -6.42 -11.41
CA ALA A 183 -8.43 -6.82 -11.44
C ALA A 183 -7.58 -5.89 -12.31
N SER A 184 -8.03 -5.56 -13.52
CA SER A 184 -7.30 -4.66 -14.43
C SER A 184 -7.16 -3.25 -13.88
N SER A 185 -8.19 -2.72 -13.19
CA SER A 185 -8.11 -1.39 -12.58
C SER A 185 -7.20 -1.39 -11.37
N SER A 186 -7.23 -2.43 -10.56
CA SER A 186 -6.37 -2.58 -9.38
C SER A 186 -4.91 -2.71 -9.77
N LEU A 187 -4.60 -3.52 -10.78
CA LEU A 187 -3.25 -3.64 -11.34
C LEU A 187 -2.74 -2.31 -11.91
N PHE A 188 -3.58 -1.58 -12.62
CA PHE A 188 -3.20 -0.27 -13.14
C PHE A 188 -2.92 0.74 -12.02
N HIS A 189 -3.74 0.76 -10.97
CA HIS A 189 -3.50 1.57 -9.78
C HIS A 189 -2.22 1.19 -9.06
N MET A 190 -1.97 -0.09 -8.92
CA MET A 190 -0.77 -0.61 -8.29
C MET A 190 0.49 -0.22 -9.08
N LEU A 191 0.49 -0.37 -10.41
CA LEU A 191 1.59 0.07 -11.27
C LEU A 191 1.81 1.58 -11.17
N TYR A 192 0.72 2.36 -11.13
CA TYR A 192 0.83 3.81 -10.94
C TYR A 192 1.49 4.14 -9.60
N ASN A 193 1.05 3.53 -8.51
CA ASN A 193 1.63 3.75 -7.18
C ASN A 193 3.11 3.38 -7.17
N LEU A 194 3.46 2.22 -7.74
CA LEU A 194 4.82 1.75 -7.84
C LEU A 194 5.73 2.69 -8.61
N LEU A 195 5.30 3.12 -9.81
CA LEU A 195 6.10 4.00 -10.66
C LEU A 195 6.06 5.47 -10.20
N SER A 196 5.18 5.80 -9.26
CA SER A 196 5.22 7.09 -8.54
C SER A 196 6.33 7.14 -7.48
N LEU A 197 6.93 6.00 -7.12
CA LEU A 197 8.07 5.94 -6.19
C LEU A 197 9.28 6.68 -6.77
N LYS A 198 10.04 7.36 -5.90
CA LYS A 198 11.20 8.15 -6.30
C LYS A 198 12.40 7.28 -6.64
N LYS A 199 12.61 6.21 -5.85
CA LYS A 199 13.79 5.35 -5.97
C LYS A 199 13.65 4.37 -7.13
N THR A 200 14.56 4.46 -8.07
CA THR A 200 14.64 3.53 -9.22
C THR A 200 14.88 2.09 -8.76
N GLU A 201 15.66 1.89 -7.70
CA GLU A 201 15.96 0.57 -7.13
C GLU A 201 14.71 -0.21 -6.73
N THR A 202 13.70 0.46 -6.14
CA THR A 202 12.44 -0.19 -5.77
C THR A 202 11.68 -0.70 -6.98
N ILE A 203 11.75 0.03 -8.09
CA ILE A 203 11.09 -0.38 -9.33
C ILE A 203 11.83 -1.58 -9.97
N LEU A 204 13.16 -1.62 -9.85
CA LEU A 204 13.94 -2.77 -10.31
C LEU A 204 13.65 -4.04 -9.51
N LYS A 205 13.26 -3.94 -8.24
CA LYS A 205 12.80 -5.10 -7.46
C LYS A 205 11.56 -5.77 -8.06
N VAL A 206 10.69 -5.02 -8.75
CA VAL A 206 9.55 -5.62 -9.48
C VAL A 206 10.03 -6.53 -10.61
N ARG A 207 11.08 -6.15 -11.31
CA ARG A 207 11.73 -7.00 -12.31
C ARG A 207 12.16 -8.33 -11.71
N ASP A 208 12.79 -8.27 -10.55
CA ASP A 208 13.32 -9.46 -9.90
C ASP A 208 12.18 -10.36 -9.38
N ILE A 209 11.09 -9.76 -8.90
CA ILE A 209 9.86 -10.48 -8.52
C ILE A 209 9.24 -11.14 -9.75
N LEU A 210 9.09 -10.44 -10.87
CA LEU A 210 8.56 -11.01 -12.12
C LEU A 210 9.38 -12.20 -12.58
N LYS A 211 10.72 -12.06 -12.62
CA LYS A 211 11.64 -13.14 -13.01
C LYS A 211 11.52 -14.34 -12.07
N TYR A 212 11.41 -14.10 -10.76
CA TYR A 212 11.24 -15.19 -9.80
C TYR A 212 9.93 -15.93 -9.99
N MET A 213 8.87 -15.23 -10.43
CA MET A 213 7.58 -15.82 -10.79
C MET A 213 7.60 -16.48 -12.19
N GLY A 214 8.72 -16.44 -12.91
CA GLY A 214 8.88 -17.01 -14.24
C GLY A 214 8.33 -16.15 -15.37
N TYR A 215 8.10 -14.84 -15.11
CA TYR A 215 7.74 -13.86 -16.13
C TYR A 215 8.97 -13.08 -16.62
N GLU A 216 8.82 -12.46 -17.78
CA GLU A 216 9.84 -11.55 -18.33
C GLU A 216 9.76 -10.19 -17.63
N ASP A 217 10.83 -9.39 -17.76
CA ASP A 217 10.94 -8.06 -17.16
C ASP A 217 10.24 -6.95 -17.97
N ARG A 218 9.20 -7.31 -18.70
CA ARG A 218 8.39 -6.42 -19.51
C ARG A 218 6.90 -6.64 -19.31
N MET A 219 6.14 -5.57 -19.47
CA MET A 219 4.69 -5.54 -19.42
C MET A 219 4.16 -4.70 -20.57
N ARG A 220 2.95 -4.99 -21.05
CA ARG A 220 2.22 -4.14 -21.99
C ARG A 220 0.90 -3.69 -21.39
N LEU A 221 0.69 -2.40 -21.39
CA LEU A 221 -0.60 -1.78 -21.06
C LEU A 221 -1.33 -1.46 -22.38
N THR A 222 -2.50 -2.04 -22.57
CA THR A 222 -3.39 -1.71 -23.68
C THR A 222 -4.52 -0.84 -23.16
N CYS A 223 -4.70 0.32 -23.76
CA CYS A 223 -5.71 1.29 -23.35
C CYS A 223 -6.69 1.54 -24.48
N ARG A 224 -7.99 1.55 -24.16
CA ARG A 224 -9.01 2.17 -25.03
C ARG A 224 -9.23 3.59 -24.54
N PHE A 225 -9.11 4.57 -25.44
CA PHE A 225 -9.28 5.96 -25.08
C PHE A 225 -10.37 6.66 -25.86
N LYS A 226 -10.92 7.74 -25.29
CA LYS A 226 -11.93 8.58 -25.92
C LYS A 226 -11.26 9.63 -26.79
N LEU A 227 -11.56 9.61 -28.07
CA LEU A 227 -11.18 10.68 -28.99
C LEU A 227 -12.03 11.90 -28.71
N LEU A 228 -11.41 13.00 -28.32
CA LEU A 228 -12.07 14.29 -28.19
C LEU A 228 -12.20 14.93 -29.56
N ALA A 229 -13.39 15.42 -29.91
CA ALA A 229 -13.63 16.07 -31.18
C ALA A 229 -12.83 17.39 -31.30
N ASN A 230 -12.28 17.65 -32.49
CA ASN A 230 -11.61 18.90 -32.87
C ASN A 230 -10.39 19.28 -32.01
N VAL A 231 -9.67 18.31 -31.42
CA VAL A 231 -8.46 18.56 -30.65
C VAL A 231 -7.23 18.46 -31.55
N GLN A 232 -6.82 19.56 -32.16
CA GLN A 232 -5.59 19.68 -32.95
C GLN A 232 -4.48 20.45 -32.18
N SER A 233 -4.85 21.18 -31.15
CA SER A 233 -3.95 22.06 -30.40
C SER A 233 -4.15 21.90 -28.89
N PHE A 234 -3.17 22.32 -28.11
CA PHE A 234 -3.26 22.39 -26.64
C PHE A 234 -4.48 23.21 -26.17
N ARG A 235 -4.74 24.36 -26.83
CA ARG A 235 -5.92 25.18 -26.51
C ARG A 235 -7.23 24.44 -26.79
N GLY A 236 -7.30 23.72 -27.92
CA GLY A 236 -8.46 22.87 -28.26
C GLY A 236 -8.65 21.74 -27.25
N PHE A 237 -7.58 21.11 -26.77
CA PHE A 237 -7.62 20.09 -25.74
C PHE A 237 -8.24 20.61 -24.44
N VAL A 238 -7.74 21.74 -23.93
CA VAL A 238 -8.26 22.37 -22.71
C VAL A 238 -9.73 22.76 -22.85
N GLN A 239 -10.14 23.29 -24.02
CA GLN A 239 -11.54 23.63 -24.30
C GLN A 239 -12.44 22.39 -24.35
N ALA A 240 -11.98 21.30 -24.96
CA ALA A 240 -12.72 20.05 -25.01
C ALA A 240 -12.92 19.45 -23.59
N LEU A 241 -11.89 19.51 -22.73
CA LEU A 241 -12.02 19.07 -21.32
C LEU A 241 -13.00 19.92 -20.54
N LYS A 242 -13.06 21.23 -20.76
CA LYS A 242 -14.06 22.10 -20.13
C LYS A 242 -15.47 21.71 -20.55
N LYS A 243 -15.71 21.43 -21.84
CA LYS A 243 -17.00 20.92 -22.32
C LYS A 243 -17.37 19.58 -21.69
N GLU A 244 -16.41 18.65 -21.54
CA GLU A 244 -16.63 17.37 -20.84
C GLU A 244 -17.03 17.57 -19.38
N MET A 245 -16.50 18.60 -18.72
CA MET A 245 -16.86 18.96 -17.36
C MET A 245 -18.30 19.51 -17.26
N ASP A 246 -18.71 20.34 -18.22
CA ASP A 246 -20.03 20.96 -18.25
C ASP A 246 -21.13 19.96 -18.61
N LEU A 247 -20.84 18.95 -19.45
CA LEU A 247 -21.77 17.89 -19.85
C LEU A 247 -22.00 16.82 -18.77
N GLY A 248 -21.09 16.70 -17.80
CA GLY A 248 -21.17 15.73 -16.72
C GLY A 248 -22.03 16.23 -15.56
N ALA A 249 -23.24 15.72 -15.41
CA ALA A 249 -24.08 15.99 -14.26
C ALA A 249 -23.40 15.63 -12.93
N SER A 250 -23.56 16.49 -11.93
CA SER A 250 -23.29 16.34 -10.49
C SER A 250 -21.88 15.88 -10.05
N VAL A 251 -21.50 16.24 -8.84
CA VAL A 251 -20.24 15.99 -8.13
C VAL A 251 -19.72 14.56 -8.34
N SER A 252 -19.01 14.33 -9.43
CA SER A 252 -18.41 13.03 -9.74
C SER A 252 -16.89 13.11 -9.52
N ARG A 253 -16.27 11.99 -9.16
CA ARG A 253 -14.82 11.83 -9.08
C ARG A 253 -14.11 12.38 -10.33
N ARG A 254 -14.70 12.10 -11.51
CA ARG A 254 -14.19 12.59 -12.81
C ARG A 254 -14.14 14.11 -12.86
N ARG A 255 -15.19 14.81 -12.40
CA ARG A 255 -15.27 16.27 -12.36
C ARG A 255 -14.15 16.85 -11.49
N TRP A 256 -13.93 16.29 -10.30
CA TRP A 256 -12.87 16.72 -9.41
C TRP A 256 -11.47 16.61 -10.07
N TYR A 257 -11.20 15.49 -10.77
CA TYR A 257 -9.93 15.34 -11.50
C TYR A 257 -9.80 16.33 -12.66
N LEU A 258 -10.88 16.63 -13.38
CA LEU A 258 -10.88 17.64 -14.43
C LEU A 258 -10.63 19.05 -13.87
N GLU A 259 -11.29 19.43 -12.78
CA GLU A 259 -11.10 20.72 -12.10
C GLU A 259 -9.65 20.86 -11.60
N ASN A 260 -9.14 19.86 -10.92
CA ASN A 260 -7.75 19.87 -10.45
C ASN A 260 -6.75 19.91 -11.61
N PHE A 261 -6.98 19.19 -12.68
CA PHE A 261 -6.13 19.24 -13.85
C PHE A 261 -6.15 20.64 -14.49
N LEU A 262 -7.33 21.24 -14.63
CA LEU A 262 -7.48 22.58 -15.22
C LEU A 262 -6.84 23.68 -14.35
N SER A 263 -6.71 23.49 -13.05
CA SER A 263 -6.04 24.41 -12.11
C SER A 263 -4.50 24.32 -12.15
N LYS A 264 -3.93 23.21 -12.66
CA LYS A 264 -2.47 23.02 -12.76
C LYS A 264 -1.81 24.09 -13.65
N ASP A 265 -0.48 24.22 -13.51
CA ASP A 265 0.32 25.08 -14.38
C ASP A 265 0.27 24.63 -15.86
N LYS A 266 0.76 25.51 -16.74
CA LYS A 266 0.73 25.27 -18.17
C LYS A 266 1.63 24.10 -18.59
N ASN A 267 2.79 23.94 -17.95
CA ASN A 267 3.77 22.92 -18.31
C ASN A 267 3.24 21.51 -18.00
N ASP A 268 2.65 21.32 -16.81
CA ASP A 268 2.03 20.04 -16.43
C ASP A 268 0.88 19.65 -17.36
N LYS A 269 0.04 20.64 -17.74
CA LYS A 269 -1.04 20.40 -18.71
C LYS A 269 -0.51 20.05 -20.10
N GLN A 270 0.60 20.64 -20.53
CA GLN A 270 1.23 20.34 -21.82
C GLN A 270 1.80 18.93 -21.87
N LYS A 271 2.42 18.45 -20.79
CA LYS A 271 2.91 17.06 -20.71
C LYS A 271 1.78 16.05 -20.90
N VAL A 272 0.65 16.23 -20.21
CA VAL A 272 -0.53 15.36 -20.38
C VAL A 272 -1.10 15.46 -21.79
N PHE A 273 -1.13 16.64 -22.38
CA PHE A 273 -1.57 16.82 -23.76
C PHE A 273 -0.65 16.12 -24.75
N SER A 274 0.69 16.17 -24.57
CA SER A 274 1.64 15.42 -25.40
C SER A 274 1.34 13.91 -25.35
N THR A 275 1.19 13.34 -24.14
CA THR A 275 0.81 11.94 -24.00
C THR A 275 -0.51 11.62 -24.70
N TYR A 276 -1.52 12.48 -24.58
CA TYR A 276 -2.79 12.32 -25.31
C TYR A 276 -2.61 12.36 -26.83
N GLN A 277 -1.74 13.23 -27.36
CA GLN A 277 -1.43 13.28 -28.79
C GLN A 277 -0.72 12.01 -29.27
N ASP A 278 0.21 11.48 -28.49
CA ASP A 278 0.94 10.25 -28.85
C ASP A 278 0.01 9.03 -28.85
N LEU A 279 -0.92 8.94 -27.90
CA LEU A 279 -2.00 7.96 -27.93
C LEU A 279 -2.85 8.10 -29.21
N ARG A 280 -3.17 9.33 -29.60
CA ARG A 280 -3.97 9.61 -30.78
C ARG A 280 -3.26 9.23 -32.08
N LYS A 281 -1.94 9.43 -32.16
CA LYS A 281 -1.13 9.02 -33.33
C LYS A 281 -1.05 7.50 -33.47
N GLN A 282 -1.06 6.76 -32.36
CA GLN A 282 -1.05 5.29 -32.36
C GLN A 282 -2.41 4.68 -32.72
N ALA A 283 -3.46 5.47 -32.68
CA ALA A 283 -4.83 5.04 -33.00
C ALA A 283 -5.01 5.00 -34.51
N ASP A 284 -4.42 4.03 -35.17
CA ASP A 284 -4.67 3.78 -36.58
C ASP A 284 -6.09 3.21 -36.77
N ASP A 285 -6.75 3.60 -37.87
CA ASP A 285 -7.97 3.04 -38.43
C ASP A 285 -9.26 3.07 -37.59
N GLY A 286 -9.47 4.14 -36.83
CA GLY A 286 -10.75 4.36 -36.14
C GLY A 286 -10.93 3.52 -34.85
N LEU A 287 -9.98 2.69 -34.48
CA LEU A 287 -9.93 1.99 -33.20
C LEU A 287 -9.21 2.85 -32.19
N SER A 288 -9.92 3.36 -31.19
CA SER A 288 -9.34 4.15 -30.08
C SER A 288 -8.52 3.28 -29.12
N VAL A 289 -7.64 2.41 -29.64
CA VAL A 289 -6.82 1.50 -28.85
C VAL A 289 -5.35 1.83 -29.05
N CYS A 290 -4.61 1.93 -27.97
CA CYS A 290 -3.17 2.13 -27.98
C CYS A 290 -2.47 1.14 -27.04
N HIS A 291 -1.18 0.94 -27.31
CA HIS A 291 -0.33 0.06 -26.54
C HIS A 291 0.81 0.85 -25.93
N TYR A 292 1.16 0.52 -24.68
CA TYR A 292 2.30 1.09 -23.99
C TYR A 292 3.13 -0.04 -23.38
N ASP A 293 4.38 -0.16 -23.84
CA ASP A 293 5.31 -1.20 -23.37
C ASP A 293 6.22 -0.66 -22.28
N PHE A 294 6.29 -1.37 -21.17
CA PHE A 294 7.16 -1.08 -20.04
C PHE A 294 8.27 -2.12 -19.99
N GLN A 295 9.51 -1.64 -19.86
CA GLN A 295 10.65 -2.49 -19.49
C GLN A 295 11.21 -2.02 -18.16
N PHE A 296 11.37 -2.94 -17.23
CA PHE A 296 11.91 -2.66 -15.90
C PHE A 296 13.44 -2.68 -15.91
N ASN A 297 14.05 -1.78 -16.71
CA ASN A 297 15.48 -1.56 -16.76
C ASN A 297 15.83 -0.11 -16.35
N GLN A 298 17.08 0.11 -15.92
CA GLN A 298 17.51 1.41 -15.39
C GLN A 298 17.32 2.57 -16.38
N SER A 299 17.52 2.34 -17.67
CA SER A 299 17.51 3.41 -18.70
C SER A 299 16.10 3.90 -19.02
N GLN A 300 15.08 3.07 -18.87
CA GLN A 300 13.71 3.39 -19.29
C GLN A 300 12.74 3.74 -18.16
N VAL A 301 13.08 3.35 -16.91
CA VAL A 301 12.21 3.56 -15.74
C VAL A 301 11.77 5.01 -15.58
N GLN A 302 12.65 5.99 -15.81
CA GLN A 302 12.31 7.39 -15.59
C GLN A 302 11.32 7.94 -16.64
N SER A 303 11.45 7.57 -17.91
CA SER A 303 10.48 7.96 -18.94
C SER A 303 9.12 7.32 -18.69
N HIS A 304 9.11 6.05 -18.27
CA HIS A 304 7.88 5.35 -17.96
C HIS A 304 7.11 5.94 -16.78
N LYS A 305 7.79 6.54 -15.79
CA LYS A 305 7.12 7.22 -14.66
C LYS A 305 6.23 8.36 -15.12
N ASP A 306 6.77 9.24 -15.95
CA ASP A 306 6.04 10.43 -16.43
C ASP A 306 4.87 10.01 -17.32
N ASP A 307 5.07 9.05 -18.19
CA ASP A 307 4.04 8.54 -19.09
C ASP A 307 2.89 7.87 -18.31
N LEU A 308 3.21 7.01 -17.35
CA LEU A 308 2.18 6.36 -16.52
C LEU A 308 1.40 7.35 -15.65
N ARG A 309 2.06 8.37 -15.13
CA ARG A 309 1.40 9.46 -14.41
C ARG A 309 0.38 10.16 -15.30
N ASN A 310 0.76 10.46 -16.53
CA ASN A 310 -0.12 11.10 -17.50
C ASN A 310 -1.27 10.16 -17.92
N LEU A 311 -0.99 8.89 -18.19
CA LEU A 311 -2.01 7.87 -18.50
C LEU A 311 -2.99 7.71 -17.32
N TYR A 312 -2.50 7.70 -16.09
CA TYR A 312 -3.35 7.65 -14.90
C TYR A 312 -4.27 8.87 -14.82
N LEU A 313 -3.76 10.08 -15.02
CA LEU A 313 -4.58 11.30 -15.04
C LEU A 313 -5.63 11.24 -16.15
N LEU A 314 -5.27 10.82 -17.36
CA LEU A 314 -6.21 10.63 -18.48
C LEU A 314 -7.31 9.61 -18.13
N LYS A 315 -6.96 8.52 -17.42
CA LYS A 315 -7.95 7.55 -16.94
C LYS A 315 -8.89 8.16 -15.90
N GLN A 316 -8.36 8.88 -14.92
CA GLN A 316 -9.19 9.50 -13.88
C GLN A 316 -10.12 10.59 -14.46
N MET A 317 -9.68 11.29 -15.49
CA MET A 317 -10.50 12.25 -16.25
C MET A 317 -11.51 11.56 -17.19
N GLY A 318 -11.54 10.23 -17.25
CA GLY A 318 -12.45 9.45 -18.09
C GLY A 318 -12.11 9.47 -19.58
N LEU A 319 -10.88 9.84 -19.93
CA LEU A 319 -10.40 9.80 -21.32
C LEU A 319 -9.84 8.41 -21.68
N ILE A 320 -9.36 7.64 -20.72
CA ILE A 320 -9.08 6.21 -20.90
C ILE A 320 -10.23 5.43 -20.27
N THR A 321 -10.95 4.66 -21.08
CA THR A 321 -12.17 3.96 -20.68
C THR A 321 -11.95 2.52 -20.26
N GLN A 322 -10.99 1.85 -20.89
CA GLN A 322 -10.63 0.47 -20.60
C GLN A 322 -9.10 0.34 -20.57
N THR A 323 -8.63 -0.51 -19.68
CA THR A 323 -7.21 -0.87 -19.58
C THR A 323 -7.09 -2.38 -19.48
N LYS A 324 -6.15 -2.97 -20.23
CA LYS A 324 -5.74 -4.37 -20.09
C LYS A 324 -4.23 -4.40 -19.88
N LEU A 325 -3.79 -5.21 -18.94
CA LEU A 325 -2.39 -5.42 -18.66
C LEU A 325 -1.98 -6.82 -19.16
N PHE A 326 -0.84 -6.89 -19.79
CA PHE A 326 -0.26 -8.14 -20.27
C PHE A 326 1.13 -8.32 -19.67
N LEU A 327 1.41 -9.52 -19.23
CA LEU A 327 2.73 -10.00 -18.87
C LEU A 327 3.28 -10.86 -20.00
N TYR A 328 4.58 -11.13 -19.98
CA TYR A 328 5.23 -11.98 -20.96
C TYR A 328 5.89 -13.18 -20.28
N LYS A 329 5.72 -14.35 -20.88
CA LYS A 329 6.34 -15.61 -20.44
C LYS A 329 6.74 -16.42 -21.67
N ASN A 330 8.02 -16.79 -21.77
CA ASN A 330 8.58 -17.52 -22.92
C ASN A 330 8.31 -16.85 -24.29
N GLY A 331 8.33 -15.53 -24.35
CA GLY A 331 8.03 -14.75 -25.56
C GLY A 331 6.55 -14.55 -25.84
N GLU A 332 5.66 -15.24 -25.15
CA GLU A 332 4.20 -15.14 -25.31
C GLU A 332 3.59 -14.06 -24.42
N GLN A 333 2.60 -13.37 -24.96
CA GLN A 333 1.86 -12.33 -24.26
C GLN A 333 0.66 -12.96 -23.54
N ILE A 334 0.61 -12.83 -22.22
CA ILE A 334 -0.45 -13.37 -21.36
C ILE A 334 -1.25 -12.20 -20.78
N ASN A 335 -2.57 -12.19 -21.00
CA ASN A 335 -3.43 -11.20 -20.36
C ASN A 335 -3.45 -11.43 -18.85
N SER A 336 -3.35 -10.35 -18.08
CA SER A 336 -3.39 -10.42 -16.60
C SER A 336 -4.69 -11.05 -16.04
N LEU A 337 -5.78 -11.08 -16.84
CA LEU A 337 -7.02 -11.77 -16.48
C LEU A 337 -6.97 -13.27 -16.69
N ASP A 338 -6.03 -13.77 -17.51
CA ASP A 338 -5.82 -15.19 -17.79
C ASP A 338 -4.74 -15.81 -16.90
N ILE A 339 -4.06 -14.98 -16.09
CA ILE A 339 -3.13 -15.43 -15.06
C ILE A 339 -3.95 -16.07 -13.92
N SER A 340 -3.41 -17.10 -13.31
CA SER A 340 -4.08 -17.73 -12.16
C SER A 340 -4.33 -16.70 -11.06
N SER A 341 -5.48 -16.80 -10.39
CA SER A 341 -5.85 -15.88 -9.30
C SER A 341 -4.79 -15.85 -8.19
N GLY A 342 -4.12 -16.98 -7.93
CA GLY A 342 -3.05 -17.08 -6.95
C GLY A 342 -1.78 -16.33 -7.36
N GLU A 343 -1.31 -16.49 -8.59
CA GLU A 343 -0.15 -15.76 -9.11
C GLU A 343 -0.39 -14.26 -9.12
N LEU A 344 -1.60 -13.85 -9.55
CA LEU A 344 -1.98 -12.43 -9.56
C LEU A 344 -2.04 -11.85 -8.14
N ASN A 345 -2.63 -12.58 -7.19
CA ASN A 345 -2.70 -12.17 -5.80
C ASN A 345 -1.29 -12.04 -5.19
N MET A 346 -0.42 -13.02 -5.41
CA MET A 346 0.98 -12.97 -4.97
C MET A 346 1.68 -11.73 -5.51
N PHE A 347 1.64 -11.52 -6.82
CA PHE A 347 2.26 -10.37 -7.46
C PHE A 347 1.75 -9.04 -6.88
N CYS A 348 0.44 -8.91 -6.78
CA CYS A 348 -0.19 -7.69 -6.24
C CYS A 348 0.15 -7.46 -4.76
N THR A 349 0.21 -8.51 -3.95
CA THR A 349 0.56 -8.41 -2.53
C THR A 349 2.00 -7.91 -2.35
N VAL A 350 2.96 -8.54 -3.05
CA VAL A 350 4.37 -8.17 -2.93
C VAL A 350 4.65 -6.79 -3.50
N VAL A 351 4.14 -6.50 -4.69
CA VAL A 351 4.30 -5.18 -5.32
C VAL A 351 3.57 -4.09 -4.54
N GLY A 352 2.41 -4.42 -3.97
CA GLY A 352 1.70 -3.52 -3.06
C GLY A 352 2.52 -3.19 -1.81
N ALA A 353 3.15 -4.19 -1.20
CA ALA A 353 4.04 -4.00 -0.06
C ALA A 353 5.25 -3.12 -0.42
N LEU A 354 5.79 -3.23 -1.64
CA LEU A 354 6.87 -2.36 -2.13
C LEU A 354 6.50 -0.87 -2.14
N SER A 355 5.23 -0.50 -2.17
CA SER A 355 4.81 0.90 -2.07
C SER A 355 5.22 1.55 -0.75
N ALA A 356 5.50 0.75 0.28
CA ALA A 356 6.02 1.23 1.57
C ALA A 356 7.52 1.56 1.57
N SER A 357 8.26 1.22 0.52
CA SER A 357 9.72 1.29 0.48
C SER A 357 10.32 2.70 0.65
N GLU A 358 9.56 3.72 0.32
CA GLU A 358 9.98 5.14 0.46
C GLU A 358 9.34 5.83 1.67
N MET A 359 8.51 5.11 2.41
CA MET A 359 7.83 5.63 3.58
C MET A 359 8.72 5.46 4.81
N GLU A 360 8.83 6.51 5.61
CA GLU A 360 9.40 6.40 6.95
C GLU A 360 8.37 5.76 7.88
N ASN A 361 8.84 4.98 8.86
CA ASN A 361 7.97 4.33 9.83
C ASN A 361 6.83 3.52 9.18
N ALA A 362 7.15 2.66 8.23
CA ALA A 362 6.14 1.91 7.48
C ALA A 362 5.59 0.72 8.28
N LEU A 363 4.26 0.65 8.35
CA LEU A 363 3.49 -0.50 8.85
C LEU A 363 2.69 -1.08 7.69
N ILE A 364 2.96 -2.33 7.32
CA ILE A 364 2.29 -3.03 6.24
C ILE A 364 1.33 -4.05 6.84
N LEU A 365 0.05 -3.92 6.56
CA LEU A 365 -1.01 -4.81 7.02
C LEU A 365 -1.48 -5.68 5.85
N ILE A 366 -1.33 -6.98 5.95
CA ILE A 366 -1.74 -7.93 4.91
C ILE A 366 -2.76 -8.89 5.49
N ASP A 367 -3.95 -8.94 4.87
CA ASP A 367 -5.04 -9.82 5.31
C ASP A 367 -5.17 -11.03 4.38
N GLU A 368 -4.94 -12.21 4.93
CA GLU A 368 -5.11 -13.52 4.30
C GLU A 368 -4.47 -13.61 2.88
N PRO A 369 -3.16 -13.38 2.74
CA PRO A 369 -2.50 -13.37 1.42
C PRO A 369 -2.56 -14.72 0.70
N GLU A 370 -2.81 -15.80 1.43
CA GLU A 370 -2.91 -17.17 0.91
C GLU A 370 -4.21 -17.49 0.16
N ILE A 371 -5.21 -16.59 0.22
CA ILE A 371 -6.51 -16.86 -0.42
C ILE A 371 -6.34 -17.11 -1.91
N SER A 372 -7.00 -18.18 -2.40
CA SER A 372 -6.97 -18.64 -3.79
C SER A 372 -5.59 -19.10 -4.28
N GLN A 373 -4.64 -19.36 -3.39
CA GLN A 373 -3.31 -19.81 -3.75
C GLN A 373 -3.13 -21.33 -3.57
N HIS A 374 -2.39 -21.93 -4.50
CA HIS A 374 -1.92 -23.30 -4.34
C HIS A 374 -0.93 -23.40 -3.16
N PRO A 375 -0.89 -24.52 -2.39
CA PRO A 375 0.02 -24.68 -1.27
C PRO A 375 1.48 -24.29 -1.53
N ASN A 376 2.02 -24.61 -2.70
CA ASN A 376 3.39 -24.22 -3.07
C ASN A 376 3.60 -22.70 -3.08
N TRP A 377 2.61 -21.94 -3.53
CA TRP A 377 2.65 -20.48 -3.50
C TRP A 377 2.50 -19.94 -2.08
N GLN A 378 1.67 -20.60 -1.24
CA GLN A 378 1.51 -20.21 0.16
C GLN A 378 2.84 -20.34 0.92
N MET A 379 3.61 -21.41 0.68
CA MET A 379 4.95 -21.59 1.27
C MET A 379 5.94 -20.51 0.81
N SER A 380 5.78 -19.96 -0.37
CA SER A 380 6.73 -18.99 -0.94
C SER A 380 6.39 -17.52 -0.62
N ILE A 381 5.21 -17.21 -0.05
CA ILE A 381 4.77 -15.81 0.19
C ILE A 381 5.79 -15.02 1.02
N ILE A 382 6.25 -15.62 2.12
CA ILE A 382 7.19 -14.97 3.05
C ILE A 382 8.53 -14.72 2.36
N ASP A 383 9.02 -15.68 1.55
CA ASP A 383 10.26 -15.51 0.78
C ASP A 383 10.14 -14.39 -0.27
N PHE A 384 9.01 -14.30 -0.96
CA PHE A 384 8.72 -13.20 -1.90
C PHE A 384 8.70 -11.83 -1.20
N LEU A 385 8.03 -11.75 -0.04
CA LEU A 385 7.98 -10.53 0.74
C LEU A 385 9.37 -10.16 1.27
N ASN A 386 10.15 -11.11 1.76
CA ASN A 386 11.52 -10.92 2.19
C ASN A 386 12.40 -10.34 1.07
N LYS A 387 12.37 -10.95 -0.11
CA LYS A 387 13.13 -10.48 -1.28
C LYS A 387 12.68 -9.08 -1.74
N GLY A 388 11.37 -8.85 -1.79
CA GLY A 388 10.82 -7.56 -2.17
C GLY A 388 11.20 -6.44 -1.20
N LEU A 389 11.17 -6.71 0.10
CA LEU A 389 11.37 -5.73 1.17
C LEU A 389 12.79 -5.73 1.74
N GLU A 390 13.72 -6.46 1.12
CA GLU A 390 15.13 -6.46 1.55
C GLU A 390 15.71 -5.05 1.61
N GLY A 391 16.33 -4.70 2.75
CA GLY A 391 16.87 -3.37 3.01
C GLY A 391 15.82 -2.26 3.23
N ILE A 392 14.54 -2.61 3.43
CA ILE A 392 13.47 -1.66 3.77
C ILE A 392 13.10 -1.84 5.23
N PRO A 393 13.38 -0.86 6.11
CA PRO A 393 13.02 -0.94 7.52
C PRO A 393 11.51 -0.71 7.69
N CYS A 394 10.76 -1.78 7.87
CA CYS A 394 9.30 -1.75 8.03
C CYS A 394 8.82 -2.90 8.92
N HIS A 395 7.58 -2.82 9.37
CA HIS A 395 6.92 -3.93 10.06
C HIS A 395 5.75 -4.45 9.22
N LEU A 396 5.77 -5.75 8.90
CA LEU A 396 4.65 -6.46 8.32
C LEU A 396 3.86 -7.15 9.41
N LEU A 397 2.56 -6.87 9.46
CA LEU A 397 1.61 -7.61 10.26
C LEU A 397 0.66 -8.36 9.31
N ILE A 398 0.76 -9.68 9.31
CA ILE A 398 0.03 -10.57 8.39
C ILE A 398 -0.98 -11.36 9.19
N THR A 399 -2.23 -11.39 8.75
CA THR A 399 -3.23 -12.33 9.26
C THR A 399 -3.35 -13.51 8.32
N THR A 400 -3.45 -14.70 8.88
CA THR A 400 -3.55 -15.94 8.11
C THR A 400 -4.32 -17.01 8.85
N HIS A 401 -4.84 -17.96 8.10
CA HIS A 401 -5.30 -19.24 8.63
C HIS A 401 -4.45 -20.42 8.12
N SER A 402 -3.44 -20.13 7.30
CA SER A 402 -2.54 -21.13 6.72
C SER A 402 -1.31 -21.37 7.60
N HIS A 403 -1.10 -22.61 7.98
CA HIS A 403 0.11 -23.03 8.69
C HIS A 403 1.36 -23.03 7.79
N PHE A 404 1.18 -23.02 6.48
CA PHE A 404 2.30 -22.99 5.52
C PHE A 404 3.11 -21.69 5.59
N LEU A 405 2.48 -20.57 5.95
CA LEU A 405 3.19 -19.29 6.07
C LEU A 405 4.18 -19.28 7.26
N VAL A 406 3.99 -20.17 8.25
CA VAL A 406 4.85 -20.22 9.44
C VAL A 406 6.17 -20.89 9.13
N SER A 407 6.19 -21.88 8.21
CA SER A 407 7.37 -22.71 7.94
C SER A 407 8.54 -21.92 7.35
N ASP A 408 8.27 -20.81 6.65
CA ASP A 408 9.29 -20.00 5.99
C ASP A 408 9.74 -18.77 6.80
N LEU A 409 9.24 -18.63 8.02
CA LEU A 409 9.64 -17.53 8.88
C LEU A 409 11.07 -17.72 9.39
N THR A 410 11.86 -16.68 9.25
CA THR A 410 13.18 -16.63 9.87
C THR A 410 13.04 -16.35 11.37
N ARG A 411 13.58 -17.25 12.21
CA ARG A 411 13.44 -17.25 13.67
C ARG A 411 13.71 -15.90 14.33
N ASN A 412 14.69 -15.16 13.85
CA ASN A 412 15.13 -13.92 14.51
C ASN A 412 14.37 -12.66 14.07
N ARG A 413 13.45 -12.74 13.10
CA ARG A 413 12.74 -11.57 12.52
C ARG A 413 11.24 -11.68 12.58
N SER A 414 10.71 -12.74 13.18
CA SER A 414 9.29 -13.00 13.15
C SER A 414 8.70 -13.29 14.53
N THR A 415 7.47 -12.90 14.71
CA THR A 415 6.64 -13.28 15.85
C THR A 415 5.38 -13.95 15.33
N VAL A 416 4.95 -15.01 16.01
CA VAL A 416 3.72 -15.73 15.68
C VAL A 416 2.81 -15.71 16.89
N THR A 417 1.59 -15.22 16.69
CA THR A 417 0.57 -15.17 17.74
C THR A 417 -0.67 -15.92 17.25
N TYR A 418 -1.10 -16.89 18.03
CA TYR A 418 -2.32 -17.64 17.81
C TYR A 418 -3.51 -16.95 18.46
N LEU A 419 -4.57 -16.76 17.70
CA LEU A 419 -5.83 -16.19 18.15
C LEU A 419 -6.90 -17.29 18.19
N ASN A 420 -7.52 -17.47 19.34
CA ASN A 420 -8.59 -18.44 19.52
C ASN A 420 -9.81 -17.78 20.20
N LYS A 421 -10.99 -18.29 19.91
CA LYS A 421 -12.22 -17.90 20.55
C LYS A 421 -12.70 -19.03 21.44
N THR A 422 -12.63 -18.82 22.74
CA THR A 422 -13.13 -19.75 23.78
C THR A 422 -14.50 -19.32 24.28
N HIS A 423 -15.07 -20.08 25.19
CA HIS A 423 -16.32 -19.71 25.93
C HIS A 423 -16.14 -18.43 26.76
N GLU A 424 -14.90 -18.12 27.16
CA GLU A 424 -14.54 -16.94 27.95
C GLU A 424 -14.23 -15.71 27.05
N GLY A 425 -14.20 -15.88 25.75
CA GLY A 425 -13.95 -14.79 24.79
C GLY A 425 -12.76 -15.03 23.88
N LEU A 426 -12.14 -13.94 23.43
CA LEU A 426 -10.94 -13.97 22.59
C LEU A 426 -9.71 -14.23 23.46
N VAL A 427 -8.88 -15.17 23.04
CA VAL A 427 -7.58 -15.47 23.66
C VAL A 427 -6.47 -15.28 22.64
N SER A 428 -5.38 -14.67 23.06
CA SER A 428 -4.17 -14.45 22.30
C SER A 428 -3.02 -15.19 22.97
N GLU A 429 -2.36 -16.06 22.25
CA GLU A 429 -1.23 -16.84 22.73
C GLU A 429 -0.05 -16.71 21.77
N ARG A 430 1.08 -16.26 22.31
CA ARG A 430 2.32 -16.20 21.53
C ARG A 430 2.92 -17.59 21.42
N ILE A 431 3.15 -18.05 20.21
CA ILE A 431 3.84 -19.29 19.95
C ILE A 431 5.33 -19.08 20.29
N LYS A 432 5.78 -19.73 21.37
CA LYS A 432 7.19 -19.79 21.72
C LYS A 432 7.82 -20.91 20.91
N GLU A 433 8.88 -20.60 20.21
CA GLU A 433 9.70 -21.64 19.58
C GLU A 433 10.36 -22.45 20.70
N GLU A 434 10.04 -23.73 20.80
CA GLU A 434 10.84 -24.65 21.58
C GLU A 434 12.20 -24.83 20.87
N THR A 435 13.28 -24.62 21.61
CA THR A 435 14.69 -24.72 21.19
C THR A 435 15.08 -26.08 20.63
#